data_c00338435573d70bbc4faab063d8d5af
#
_entry.id   c00338435573d70bbc4faab063d8d5af
#
_cell.length_a   1.000
_cell.length_b   1.000
_cell.length_c   1.000
_cell.angle_alpha   90.00
_cell.angle_beta   90.00
_cell.angle_gamma   90.00
#
_symmetry.space_group_name_H-M   'P 1'
#
loop_
_entity.id
_entity.type
_entity.pdbx_description
1 polymer ?
#
loop_
_entity_poly.entity_id
_entity_poly.type
_entity_poly.pdbx_seq_one_letter_code
_entity_poly.pdbx_strand_id
1 'polypeptide(L)'
;MKPLVNTILILLLFTSACYSFAIDSTKTKSERVKFDPNADPEKELAEAVNKATTENKRILLDIGGEWCIWCHRLDEFIEQDEEIKSFLHSNFVVLKINYSKENKNEKFLSKFPKIPGYPHFFVLSKKGELFHSQDTGVLESDKGYSKEKFMAFLKEWAPKKNKKQDHLKKK
;
A
#
# COMPACT_ATOMS: atom_id res chain seq x y z
N MET A 1 12.94 -44.08 -75.31
CA MET A 1 12.34 -44.63 -74.09
C MET A 1 12.58 -43.61 -72.97
N LYS A 2 11.57 -42.83 -72.56
CA LYS A 2 11.65 -41.82 -71.49
C LYS A 2 10.92 -42.35 -70.26
N PRO A 3 11.50 -42.33 -69.07
CA PRO A 3 10.74 -42.60 -67.88
C PRO A 3 10.00 -41.32 -67.38
N LEU A 4 8.74 -41.50 -67.04
CA LEU A 4 7.89 -40.52 -66.40
C LEU A 4 8.36 -40.24 -64.96
N VAL A 5 8.65 -38.97 -64.72
CA VAL A 5 8.89 -38.50 -63.32
C VAL A 5 7.54 -38.15 -62.68
N ASN A 6 7.17 -38.92 -61.70
CA ASN A 6 5.92 -38.75 -60.93
C ASN A 6 6.15 -37.71 -59.85
N THR A 7 5.66 -36.48 -60.06
CA THR A 7 5.79 -35.38 -59.12
C THR A 7 4.66 -35.49 -58.08
N ILE A 8 4.96 -36.01 -56.91
CA ILE A 8 4.04 -36.02 -55.78
C ILE A 8 4.08 -34.62 -55.12
N LEU A 9 3.01 -33.86 -55.32
CA LEU A 9 2.78 -32.57 -54.68
C LEU A 9 2.27 -32.83 -53.26
N ILE A 10 3.16 -32.70 -52.25
CA ILE A 10 2.78 -32.78 -50.83
C ILE A 10 2.23 -31.42 -50.42
N LEU A 11 0.91 -31.35 -50.27
CA LEU A 11 0.18 -30.19 -49.75
C LEU A 11 0.31 -30.17 -48.22
N LEU A 12 1.29 -29.41 -47.71
CA LEU A 12 1.43 -29.15 -46.24
C LEU A 12 0.35 -28.16 -45.77
N LEU A 13 -0.71 -28.66 -45.22
CA LEU A 13 -1.72 -27.89 -44.51
C LEU A 13 -1.12 -27.42 -43.18
N PHE A 14 -0.67 -26.17 -43.15
CA PHE A 14 -0.34 -25.47 -41.88
C PHE A 14 -1.65 -25.13 -41.17
N THR A 15 -2.07 -25.98 -40.25
CA THR A 15 -3.11 -25.64 -39.28
C THR A 15 -2.50 -24.73 -38.22
N SER A 16 -2.69 -23.41 -38.38
CA SER A 16 -2.36 -22.42 -37.39
C SER A 16 -3.34 -22.56 -36.20
N ALA A 17 -2.93 -23.30 -35.19
CA ALA A 17 -3.66 -23.36 -33.92
C ALA A 17 -3.44 -22.04 -33.19
N CYS A 18 -4.40 -21.11 -33.31
CA CYS A 18 -4.48 -19.94 -32.43
C CYS A 18 -4.74 -20.42 -30.99
N TYR A 19 -3.69 -20.59 -30.21
CA TYR A 19 -3.81 -20.72 -28.77
C TYR A 19 -4.23 -19.35 -28.22
N SER A 20 -5.54 -19.18 -28.02
CA SER A 20 -6.06 -18.07 -27.23
C SER A 20 -5.62 -18.28 -25.79
N PHE A 21 -4.56 -17.60 -25.38
CA PHE A 21 -4.21 -17.47 -23.96
C PHE A 21 -5.32 -16.64 -23.31
N ALA A 22 -6.29 -17.31 -22.72
CA ALA A 22 -7.23 -16.68 -21.80
C ALA A 22 -6.40 -16.23 -20.59
N ILE A 23 -6.10 -14.93 -20.51
CA ILE A 23 -5.58 -14.32 -19.30
C ILE A 23 -6.75 -14.37 -18.29
N ASP A 24 -6.72 -15.41 -17.46
CA ASP A 24 -7.61 -15.50 -16.29
C ASP A 24 -7.19 -14.38 -15.33
N SER A 25 -7.87 -13.25 -15.45
CA SER A 25 -7.76 -12.14 -14.49
C SER A 25 -8.48 -12.52 -13.21
N THR A 26 -8.02 -13.56 -12.54
CA THR A 26 -8.33 -13.74 -11.12
C THR A 26 -7.65 -12.59 -10.39
N LYS A 27 -8.43 -11.52 -10.14
CA LYS A 27 -8.05 -10.42 -9.25
C LYS A 27 -7.82 -11.05 -7.87
N THR A 28 -6.60 -11.51 -7.63
CA THR A 28 -6.20 -12.02 -6.31
C THR A 28 -6.45 -10.87 -5.33
N LYS A 29 -7.48 -11.01 -4.49
CA LYS A 29 -7.75 -10.07 -3.41
C LYS A 29 -6.47 -10.05 -2.56
N SER A 30 -5.74 -8.94 -2.60
CA SER A 30 -4.55 -8.75 -1.78
C SER A 30 -4.91 -9.07 -0.33
N GLU A 31 -4.20 -10.01 0.27
CA GLU A 31 -4.45 -10.33 1.67
C GLU A 31 -4.13 -9.09 2.52
N ARG A 32 -5.04 -8.74 3.42
CA ARG A 32 -4.87 -7.60 4.33
C ARG A 32 -3.61 -7.76 5.18
N VAL A 33 -2.77 -6.75 5.23
CA VAL A 33 -1.65 -6.71 6.17
C VAL A 33 -2.20 -6.65 7.59
N LYS A 34 -1.81 -7.59 8.44
CA LYS A 34 -2.25 -7.72 9.83
C LYS A 34 -1.33 -6.99 10.79
N PHE A 35 -1.84 -6.67 11.98
CA PHE A 35 -1.03 -6.25 13.10
C PHE A 35 -0.35 -7.49 13.70
N ASP A 36 0.96 -7.59 13.59
CA ASP A 36 1.73 -8.73 14.09
C ASP A 36 2.31 -8.43 15.48
N PRO A 37 1.88 -9.13 16.54
CA PRO A 37 2.43 -8.94 17.88
C PRO A 37 3.88 -9.41 18.03
N ASN A 38 4.41 -10.20 17.08
CA ASN A 38 5.79 -10.70 17.10
C ASN A 38 6.74 -9.83 16.27
N ALA A 39 6.23 -8.86 15.52
CA ALA A 39 7.06 -7.96 14.73
C ALA A 39 7.92 -7.06 15.63
N ASP A 40 9.13 -6.75 15.17
CA ASP A 40 10.02 -5.77 15.79
C ASP A 40 9.79 -4.39 15.17
N PRO A 41 9.08 -3.47 15.86
CA PRO A 41 8.74 -2.17 15.30
C PRO A 41 9.94 -1.27 15.03
N GLU A 42 11.07 -1.46 15.73
CA GLU A 42 12.30 -0.70 15.47
C GLU A 42 12.94 -1.12 14.15
N LYS A 43 13.00 -2.43 13.90
CA LYS A 43 13.51 -2.98 12.65
C LYS A 43 12.62 -2.59 11.48
N GLU A 44 11.31 -2.76 11.62
CA GLU A 44 10.35 -2.41 10.57
C GLU A 44 10.37 -0.91 10.26
N LEU A 45 10.52 -0.04 11.27
CA LEU A 45 10.68 1.39 11.06
C LEU A 45 11.98 1.71 10.30
N ALA A 46 13.08 1.04 10.60
CA ALA A 46 14.33 1.23 9.88
C ALA A 46 14.19 0.85 8.39
N GLU A 47 13.51 -0.26 8.10
CA GLU A 47 13.19 -0.68 6.73
C GLU A 47 12.25 0.33 6.02
N ALA A 48 11.23 0.83 6.73
CA ALA A 48 10.32 1.86 6.22
C ALA A 48 11.06 3.17 5.91
N VAL A 49 12.03 3.59 6.73
CA VAL A 49 12.89 4.76 6.49
C VAL A 49 13.71 4.58 5.21
N ASN A 50 14.33 3.42 5.01
CA ASN A 50 15.09 3.12 3.79
C ASN A 50 14.20 3.21 2.55
N LYS A 51 13.01 2.59 2.59
CA LYS A 51 12.04 2.62 1.51
C LYS A 51 11.52 4.04 1.25
N ALA A 52 11.11 4.77 2.29
CA ALA A 52 10.59 6.12 2.20
C ALA A 52 11.64 7.11 1.63
N THR A 53 12.92 6.91 1.99
CA THR A 53 14.02 7.72 1.47
C THR A 53 14.22 7.47 -0.02
N THR A 54 14.25 6.22 -0.45
CA THR A 54 14.44 5.81 -1.86
C THR A 54 13.27 6.26 -2.74
N GLU A 55 12.03 6.10 -2.25
CA GLU A 55 10.83 6.40 -3.00
C GLU A 55 10.36 7.87 -2.82
N ASN A 56 11.05 8.66 -2.01
CA ASN A 56 10.69 10.03 -1.62
C ASN A 56 9.26 10.14 -1.06
N LYS A 57 8.89 9.19 -0.21
CA LYS A 57 7.60 9.12 0.49
C LYS A 57 7.74 9.57 1.95
N ARG A 58 6.63 9.78 2.62
CA ARG A 58 6.55 9.83 4.08
C ARG A 58 6.26 8.45 4.65
N ILE A 59 6.38 8.32 5.97
CA ILE A 59 5.98 7.10 6.66
C ILE A 59 4.69 7.40 7.40
N LEU A 60 3.73 6.49 7.32
CA LEU A 60 2.49 6.51 8.09
C LEU A 60 2.51 5.30 9.01
N LEU A 61 2.70 5.54 10.31
CA LEU A 61 2.51 4.49 11.30
C LEU A 61 1.02 4.39 11.60
N ASP A 62 0.47 3.20 11.40
CA ASP A 62 -0.90 2.82 11.76
C ASP A 62 -0.84 1.98 13.03
N ILE A 63 -1.23 2.59 14.16
CA ILE A 63 -1.14 1.95 15.47
C ILE A 63 -2.49 1.32 15.81
N GLY A 64 -2.49 0.02 16.09
CA GLY A 64 -3.71 -0.70 16.39
C GLY A 64 -3.48 -2.15 16.74
N GLY A 65 -4.45 -3.00 16.47
CA GLY A 65 -4.37 -4.44 16.75
C GLY A 65 -5.52 -5.22 16.14
N GLU A 66 -5.39 -6.52 16.06
CA GLU A 66 -6.43 -7.40 15.50
C GLU A 66 -7.73 -7.46 16.37
N TRP A 67 -7.67 -6.99 17.59
CA TRP A 67 -8.84 -6.82 18.48
C TRP A 67 -9.67 -5.57 18.15
N CYS A 68 -9.14 -4.65 17.35
CA CYS A 68 -9.67 -3.30 17.13
C CYS A 68 -10.63 -3.28 15.93
N ILE A 69 -11.94 -3.22 16.19
CA ILE A 69 -12.96 -3.20 15.14
C ILE A 69 -12.84 -1.98 14.21
N TRP A 70 -12.43 -0.82 14.74
CA TRP A 70 -12.24 0.38 13.94
C TRP A 70 -10.99 0.28 13.06
N CYS A 71 -9.97 -0.47 13.47
CA CYS A 71 -8.81 -0.77 12.62
C CYS A 71 -9.22 -1.62 11.41
N HIS A 72 -10.09 -2.62 11.62
CA HIS A 72 -10.65 -3.41 10.51
C HIS A 72 -11.51 -2.57 9.56
N ARG A 73 -12.35 -1.69 10.10
CA ARG A 73 -13.15 -0.76 9.28
C ARG A 73 -12.28 0.20 8.47
N LEU A 74 -11.17 0.66 9.05
CA LEU A 74 -10.21 1.51 8.36
C LEU A 74 -9.54 0.78 7.20
N ASP A 75 -9.09 -0.45 7.44
CA ASP A 75 -8.49 -1.29 6.38
C ASP A 75 -9.49 -1.53 5.24
N GLU A 76 -10.73 -1.88 5.58
CA GLU A 76 -11.77 -2.12 4.59
C GLU A 76 -12.10 -0.84 3.79
N PHE A 77 -12.20 0.30 4.46
CA PHE A 77 -12.44 1.60 3.83
C PHE A 77 -11.33 1.96 2.83
N ILE A 78 -10.06 1.75 3.19
CA ILE A 78 -8.92 2.01 2.30
C ILE A 78 -8.92 1.04 1.12
N GLU A 79 -9.18 -0.25 1.37
CA GLU A 79 -9.15 -1.28 0.32
C GLU A 79 -10.30 -1.16 -0.68
N GLN A 80 -11.46 -0.63 -0.28
CA GLN A 80 -12.63 -0.46 -1.16
C GLN A 80 -12.55 0.78 -2.04
N ASP A 81 -11.74 1.78 -1.71
CA ASP A 81 -11.61 3.02 -2.48
C ASP A 81 -10.25 3.11 -3.18
N GLU A 82 -10.23 2.85 -4.48
CA GLU A 82 -9.00 2.86 -5.30
C GLU A 82 -8.31 4.23 -5.34
N GLU A 83 -9.04 5.34 -5.19
CA GLU A 83 -8.43 6.68 -5.14
C GLU A 83 -7.65 6.86 -3.85
N ILE A 84 -8.25 6.50 -2.71
CA ILE A 84 -7.61 6.55 -1.40
C ILE A 84 -6.40 5.63 -1.37
N LYS A 85 -6.58 4.37 -1.75
CA LYS A 85 -5.54 3.34 -1.77
C LYS A 85 -4.35 3.77 -2.63
N SER A 86 -4.64 4.20 -3.86
CA SER A 86 -3.61 4.65 -4.80
C SER A 86 -2.87 5.89 -4.27
N PHE A 87 -3.60 6.87 -3.73
CA PHE A 87 -2.99 8.09 -3.18
C PHE A 87 -2.13 7.77 -1.96
N LEU A 88 -2.64 6.95 -1.04
CA LEU A 88 -1.94 6.52 0.16
C LEU A 88 -0.61 5.85 -0.19
N HIS A 89 -0.65 4.80 -1.00
CA HIS A 89 0.56 4.05 -1.35
C HIS A 89 1.52 4.80 -2.28
N SER A 90 1.04 5.79 -3.04
CA SER A 90 1.92 6.65 -3.86
C SER A 90 2.71 7.66 -3.02
N ASN A 91 2.22 8.04 -1.85
CA ASN A 91 2.79 9.12 -1.05
C ASN A 91 3.35 8.65 0.30
N PHE A 92 2.94 7.48 0.78
CA PHE A 92 3.34 6.98 2.10
C PHE A 92 3.84 5.54 2.03
N VAL A 93 4.79 5.24 2.89
CA VAL A 93 5.11 3.88 3.34
C VAL A 93 4.27 3.65 4.58
N VAL A 94 3.28 2.78 4.49
CA VAL A 94 2.41 2.44 5.63
C VAL A 94 3.05 1.32 6.42
N LEU A 95 3.13 1.50 7.73
CA LEU A 95 3.66 0.51 8.68
C LEU A 95 2.65 0.31 9.80
N LYS A 96 2.16 -0.92 9.96
CA LYS A 96 1.27 -1.30 11.05
C LYS A 96 2.07 -1.65 12.30
N ILE A 97 1.77 -0.97 13.39
CA ILE A 97 2.40 -1.22 14.70
C ILE A 97 1.36 -1.85 15.62
N ASN A 98 1.63 -3.08 16.04
CA ASN A 98 0.75 -3.79 16.95
C ASN A 98 0.72 -3.14 18.34
N TYR A 99 -0.50 -2.99 18.87
CA TYR A 99 -0.77 -2.74 20.27
C TYR A 99 -1.84 -3.73 20.73
N SER A 100 -1.43 -4.74 21.49
CA SER A 100 -2.34 -5.78 21.97
C SER A 100 -1.96 -6.23 23.40
N LYS A 101 -2.75 -7.13 23.96
CA LYS A 101 -2.44 -7.71 25.28
C LYS A 101 -1.15 -8.54 25.25
N GLU A 102 -0.85 -9.16 24.12
CA GLU A 102 0.33 -9.99 23.91
C GLU A 102 1.59 -9.14 23.80
N ASN A 103 1.48 -7.98 23.14
CA ASN A 103 2.58 -7.05 22.96
C ASN A 103 2.05 -5.63 22.77
N LYS A 104 2.30 -4.77 23.74
CA LYS A 104 1.90 -3.34 23.70
C LYS A 104 2.93 -2.46 23.00
N ASN A 105 4.09 -2.99 22.67
CA ASN A 105 5.19 -2.21 22.10
C ASN A 105 5.51 -0.92 22.89
N GLU A 106 5.40 -0.95 24.23
CA GLU A 106 5.47 0.23 25.11
C GLU A 106 6.77 1.01 24.92
N LYS A 107 7.92 0.31 24.82
CA LYS A 107 9.22 0.95 24.61
C LYS A 107 9.26 1.73 23.30
N PHE A 108 8.73 1.17 22.23
CA PHE A 108 8.66 1.84 20.93
C PHE A 108 7.71 3.02 20.97
N LEU A 109 6.49 2.80 21.46
CA LEU A 109 5.43 3.81 21.50
C LEU A 109 5.71 4.96 22.46
N SER A 110 6.55 4.76 23.49
CA SER A 110 6.97 5.83 24.41
C SER A 110 7.75 6.96 23.74
N LYS A 111 8.24 6.76 22.51
CA LYS A 111 8.92 7.79 21.69
C LYS A 111 7.94 8.77 21.05
N PHE A 112 6.65 8.47 21.08
CA PHE A 112 5.59 9.21 20.42
C PHE A 112 4.64 9.85 21.43
N PRO A 113 3.83 10.84 21.03
CA PRO A 113 2.78 11.40 21.86
C PRO A 113 1.79 10.34 22.34
N LYS A 114 1.09 10.64 23.45
CA LYS A 114 0.06 9.76 23.99
C LYS A 114 -1.04 9.51 22.95
N ILE A 115 -1.41 8.25 22.80
CA ILE A 115 -2.47 7.78 21.91
C ILE A 115 -3.80 7.83 22.66
N PRO A 116 -4.80 8.62 22.20
CA PRO A 116 -6.09 8.73 22.85
C PRO A 116 -7.04 7.56 22.54
N GLY A 117 -6.89 6.92 21.39
CA GLY A 117 -7.74 5.83 20.89
C GLY A 117 -7.10 5.09 19.71
N TYR A 118 -7.72 4.02 19.27
CA TYR A 118 -7.24 3.18 18.17
C TYR A 118 -8.31 2.99 17.08
N PRO A 119 -7.92 2.99 15.79
CA PRO A 119 -6.55 3.18 15.29
C PRO A 119 -6.04 4.60 15.54
N HIS A 120 -4.72 4.78 15.49
CA HIS A 120 -4.08 6.08 15.59
C HIS A 120 -2.97 6.21 14.56
N PHE A 121 -2.81 7.38 13.94
CA PHE A 121 -1.74 7.59 12.98
C PHE A 121 -0.63 8.50 13.52
N PHE A 122 0.62 8.10 13.23
CA PHE A 122 1.74 9.04 13.28
C PHE A 122 2.29 9.22 11.87
N VAL A 123 2.36 10.47 11.42
CA VAL A 123 3.01 10.83 10.16
C VAL A 123 4.46 11.17 10.44
N LEU A 124 5.38 10.45 9.80
CA LEU A 124 6.80 10.71 9.95
C LEU A 124 7.39 11.23 8.64
N SER A 125 8.51 11.97 8.77
CA SER A 125 9.38 12.29 7.64
C SER A 125 9.95 11.01 7.04
N LYS A 126 10.52 11.08 5.86
CA LYS A 126 11.27 9.95 5.26
C LYS A 126 12.52 9.54 6.06
N LYS A 127 12.90 10.32 7.08
CA LYS A 127 13.98 10.01 8.01
C LYS A 127 13.50 9.46 9.36
N GLY A 128 12.17 9.29 9.53
CA GLY A 128 11.59 8.79 10.77
C GLY A 128 11.27 9.87 11.81
N GLU A 129 11.41 11.17 11.49
CA GLU A 129 11.09 12.27 12.41
C GLU A 129 9.57 12.47 12.46
N LEU A 130 9.00 12.62 13.65
CA LEU A 130 7.57 12.85 13.83
C LEU A 130 7.17 14.24 13.29
N PHE A 131 6.17 14.24 12.40
CA PHE A 131 5.55 15.46 11.88
C PHE A 131 4.17 15.71 12.47
N HIS A 132 3.36 14.65 12.64
CA HIS A 132 1.99 14.79 13.07
C HIS A 132 1.50 13.55 13.80
N SER A 133 0.60 13.79 14.76
CA SER A 133 -0.12 12.76 15.51
C SER A 133 -1.60 12.94 15.23
N GLN A 134 -2.22 11.96 14.55
CA GLN A 134 -3.60 12.02 14.08
C GLN A 134 -4.50 11.05 14.85
N ASP A 135 -5.41 11.61 15.61
CA ASP A 135 -6.57 10.86 16.10
C ASP A 135 -7.48 10.53 14.90
N THR A 136 -7.65 9.25 14.61
CA THR A 136 -8.47 8.81 13.46
C THR A 136 -9.96 9.00 13.71
N GLY A 137 -10.41 9.19 14.94
CA GLY A 137 -11.80 9.52 15.27
C GLY A 137 -12.30 10.78 14.58
N VAL A 138 -11.44 11.79 14.36
CA VAL A 138 -11.84 13.01 13.63
C VAL A 138 -12.04 12.78 12.12
N LEU A 139 -11.55 11.65 11.59
CA LEU A 139 -11.73 11.25 10.20
C LEU A 139 -12.99 10.41 9.98
N GLU A 140 -13.66 10.04 11.05
CA GLU A 140 -14.88 9.23 11.03
C GLU A 140 -16.10 10.00 10.52
N SER A 141 -17.07 9.25 10.02
CA SER A 141 -18.42 9.69 9.68
C SER A 141 -19.36 8.51 9.88
N ASP A 142 -20.43 8.69 10.65
CA ASP A 142 -21.41 7.65 10.98
C ASP A 142 -20.74 6.37 11.55
N LYS A 143 -20.84 5.25 10.82
CA LYS A 143 -20.30 3.95 11.23
C LYS A 143 -18.97 3.59 10.54
N GLY A 144 -18.33 4.55 9.89
CA GLY A 144 -17.11 4.34 9.11
C GLY A 144 -16.25 5.59 9.03
N TYR A 145 -15.56 5.76 7.90
CA TYR A 145 -14.67 6.89 7.64
C TYR A 145 -15.21 7.79 6.52
N SER A 146 -14.96 9.11 6.62
CA SER A 146 -15.29 10.07 5.58
C SER A 146 -14.17 10.12 4.54
N LYS A 147 -14.50 9.81 3.27
CA LYS A 147 -13.55 9.94 2.16
C LYS A 147 -12.97 11.34 2.06
N GLU A 148 -13.82 12.36 2.21
CA GLU A 148 -13.41 13.76 2.12
C GLU A 148 -12.37 14.11 3.19
N LYS A 149 -12.68 13.82 4.46
CA LYS A 149 -11.77 14.09 5.59
C LYS A 149 -10.47 13.30 5.46
N PHE A 150 -10.56 12.04 5.07
CA PHE A 150 -9.40 11.17 4.94
C PHE A 150 -8.48 11.63 3.80
N MET A 151 -9.04 11.98 2.64
CA MET A 151 -8.28 12.52 1.51
C MET A 151 -7.68 13.90 1.82
N ALA A 152 -8.39 14.75 2.59
CA ALA A 152 -7.84 16.01 3.05
C ALA A 152 -6.61 15.79 3.93
N PHE A 153 -6.70 14.89 4.91
CA PHE A 153 -5.58 14.47 5.75
C PHE A 153 -4.40 13.95 4.92
N LEU A 154 -4.63 13.01 4.00
CA LEU A 154 -3.57 12.48 3.17
C LEU A 154 -2.89 13.56 2.31
N LYS A 155 -3.67 14.46 1.71
CA LYS A 155 -3.15 15.56 0.88
C LYS A 155 -2.34 16.57 1.69
N GLU A 156 -2.78 16.88 2.91
CA GLU A 156 -2.07 17.80 3.81
C GLU A 156 -0.68 17.26 4.18
N TRP A 157 -0.60 15.95 4.46
CA TRP A 157 0.62 15.32 4.97
C TRP A 157 1.43 14.60 3.90
N ALA A 158 1.02 14.57 2.64
CA ALA A 158 1.82 14.04 1.55
C ALA A 158 3.14 14.82 1.34
N PRO A 159 4.19 14.20 0.79
CA PRO A 159 5.41 14.91 0.43
C PRO A 159 5.10 16.06 -0.55
N LYS A 160 5.62 17.24 -0.28
CA LYS A 160 5.51 18.34 -1.24
C LYS A 160 6.32 18.01 -2.49
N LYS A 161 5.68 17.94 -3.66
CA LYS A 161 6.37 17.74 -4.93
C LYS A 161 7.32 18.91 -5.18
N ASN A 162 8.61 18.62 -5.31
CA ASN A 162 9.59 19.64 -5.71
C ASN A 162 9.32 20.00 -7.17
N LYS A 163 8.86 21.21 -7.43
CA LYS A 163 8.59 21.76 -8.78
C LYS A 163 9.79 21.69 -9.75
N LYS A 164 11.00 21.38 -9.25
CA LYS A 164 12.22 21.27 -10.08
C LYS A 164 12.34 19.98 -10.91
N GLN A 165 11.60 18.91 -10.61
CA GLN A 165 11.74 17.64 -11.35
C GLN A 165 10.83 17.52 -12.56
N ASP A 166 9.76 18.33 -12.66
CA ASP A 166 8.84 18.28 -13.81
C ASP A 166 9.43 18.89 -15.09
N HIS A 167 10.44 19.75 -14.97
CA HIS A 167 11.11 20.36 -16.15
C HIS A 167 12.11 19.41 -16.83
N LEU A 168 12.58 18.37 -16.16
CA LEU A 168 13.54 17.41 -16.74
C LEU A 168 12.88 16.23 -17.49
N LYS A 169 11.57 16.00 -17.28
CA LYS A 169 10.82 14.95 -18.00
C LYS A 169 10.12 15.43 -19.27
N LYS A 170 10.21 16.73 -19.59
CA LYS A 170 9.61 17.34 -20.82
C LYS A 170 10.65 17.76 -21.87
N LYS A 171 11.88 17.25 -21.78
CA LYS A 171 12.88 17.44 -22.86
C LYS A 171 13.20 16.12 -23.54
#